data_601f0b93d8a7932c9fffab930b470df6
#
_entry.id   601f0b93d8a7932c9fffab930b470df6
#
_cell.length_a   1.000
_cell.length_b   1.000
_cell.length_c   1.000
_cell.angle_alpha   90.00
_cell.angle_beta   90.00
_cell.angle_gamma   90.00
#
_symmetry.space_group_name_H-M   'P 1'
#
loop_
_entity.id
_entity.type
_entity.pdbx_description
1 polymer ?
#
loop_
_entity_poly.entity_id
_entity_poly.type
_entity_poly.pdbx_seq_one_letter_code
_entity_poly.pdbx_strand_id
1 'polypeptide(L)'
;MNRTPTPEAFGQDPWKARIDRVFARALVLPLLLALGLLALLLGDTLYRSVSVQVVRADMGPGHTYPFGLSAETILRQELLAQGYTEEEAAFMLQDPKERNALFLQNRVELMWNTHEGPFRYVVTNVYDERVADFSLAEGLRRWNELKANLQEGERLVLNPWLDQTFLTRPPSRSPLTAGIGVAIWGTVWVLSLALFFAIPVGIGTAILLEEYLREGRLSRILEVNLRNLAGVPSIVYGLLGLALFVRGMGLGPSVLAAALTLGLLGVPVIVVTAREALRAVPDSLRLAAFALGATQRQVVFRVVVPAALPGMVTGVILSAARLMGEAAPLLLVGAAAYVPFAPTGPLSQYTVVPVQIYLWISQNQPEFARVAAAGILVMLLLLSVLYLMALYLRNRFRREW
;
A
#
# COMPACT_ATOMS: atom_id res chain seq x y z
N MET A 1 46.85 -12.31 52.05
CA MET A 1 46.62 -13.16 50.85
C MET A 1 45.09 -13.31 50.70
N ASN A 2 44.45 -12.34 50.09
CA ASN A 2 43.01 -12.37 49.78
C ASN A 2 42.84 -12.88 48.37
N ARG A 3 42.37 -14.10 48.20
CA ARG A 3 41.94 -14.62 46.91
C ARG A 3 40.51 -14.13 46.69
N THR A 4 40.32 -13.28 45.68
CA THR A 4 39.02 -12.97 45.13
C THR A 4 38.39 -14.25 44.59
N PRO A 5 37.14 -14.59 44.92
CA PRO A 5 36.48 -15.77 44.37
C PRO A 5 36.25 -15.58 42.88
N THR A 6 36.68 -16.58 42.09
CA THR A 6 36.42 -16.67 40.65
C THR A 6 34.90 -16.84 40.39
N PRO A 7 34.38 -16.32 39.27
CA PRO A 7 32.93 -16.36 38.93
C PRO A 7 32.32 -17.75 38.68
N GLU A 8 33.12 -18.82 38.83
CA GLU A 8 32.71 -20.19 38.48
C GLU A 8 31.99 -20.97 39.62
N ALA A 9 31.78 -20.34 40.81
CA ALA A 9 31.23 -21.05 41.98
C ALA A 9 29.70 -20.98 42.14
N PHE A 10 28.94 -20.38 41.19
CA PHE A 10 27.49 -20.52 41.15
C PHE A 10 27.09 -21.67 40.25
N GLY A 11 27.18 -22.90 40.78
CA GLY A 11 26.63 -24.08 40.14
C GLY A 11 25.18 -23.82 39.80
N GLN A 12 24.90 -23.71 38.52
CA GLN A 12 23.52 -23.59 38.01
C GLN A 12 22.80 -24.84 38.49
N ASP A 13 21.81 -24.66 39.36
CA ASP A 13 20.93 -25.69 39.87
C ASP A 13 20.40 -26.49 38.67
N PRO A 14 20.69 -27.81 38.52
CA PRO A 14 20.30 -28.58 37.35
C PRO A 14 18.82 -28.58 37.07
N TRP A 15 18.02 -28.28 38.09
CA TRP A 15 16.57 -28.08 37.97
C TRP A 15 16.22 -26.78 37.27
N LYS A 16 16.86 -25.67 37.57
CA LYS A 16 16.67 -24.37 36.90
C LYS A 16 17.06 -24.47 35.41
N ALA A 17 18.18 -25.10 35.11
CA ALA A 17 18.62 -25.33 33.74
C ALA A 17 17.66 -26.28 32.94
N ARG A 18 16.90 -27.15 33.61
CA ARG A 18 15.83 -27.93 32.98
C ARG A 18 14.61 -27.07 32.72
N ILE A 19 14.18 -26.27 33.68
CA ILE A 19 13.03 -25.34 33.51
C ILE A 19 13.29 -24.38 32.37
N ASP A 20 14.48 -23.76 32.32
CA ASP A 20 14.85 -22.83 31.24
C ASP A 20 14.83 -23.49 29.85
N ARG A 21 15.30 -24.74 29.74
CA ARG A 21 15.23 -25.48 28.49
C ARG A 21 13.80 -25.85 28.09
N VAL A 22 12.96 -26.25 29.03
CA VAL A 22 11.55 -26.54 28.78
C VAL A 22 10.81 -25.26 28.40
N PHE A 23 11.07 -24.17 29.10
CA PHE A 23 10.47 -22.86 28.81
C PHE A 23 10.92 -22.33 27.44
N ALA A 24 12.22 -22.42 27.11
CA ALA A 24 12.72 -22.04 25.80
C ALA A 24 12.07 -22.87 24.67
N ARG A 25 11.92 -24.19 24.86
CA ARG A 25 11.21 -25.04 23.88
C ARG A 25 9.72 -24.73 23.80
N ALA A 26 9.08 -24.42 24.92
CA ALA A 26 7.68 -24.00 24.96
C ALA A 26 7.44 -22.68 24.23
N LEU A 27 8.41 -21.76 24.23
CA LEU A 27 8.35 -20.49 23.50
C LEU A 27 8.62 -20.64 21.98
N VAL A 28 9.40 -21.68 21.59
CA VAL A 28 9.67 -21.95 20.17
C VAL A 28 8.44 -22.53 19.45
N LEU A 29 7.61 -23.30 20.16
CA LEU A 29 6.45 -23.96 19.56
C LEU A 29 5.42 -22.96 18.96
N PRO A 30 4.96 -21.91 19.69
CA PRO A 30 4.06 -20.91 19.11
C PRO A 30 4.69 -20.16 17.93
N LEU A 31 6.01 -19.90 17.98
CA LEU A 31 6.72 -19.25 16.87
C LEU A 31 6.72 -20.13 15.62
N LEU A 32 7.03 -21.42 15.74
CA LEU A 32 7.00 -22.36 14.63
C LEU A 32 5.58 -22.53 14.08
N LEU A 33 4.57 -22.55 14.96
CA LEU A 33 3.17 -22.63 14.56
C LEU A 33 2.75 -21.36 13.80
N ALA A 34 3.13 -20.17 14.26
CA ALA A 34 2.86 -18.92 13.56
C ALA A 34 3.55 -18.84 12.20
N LEU A 35 4.81 -19.28 12.11
CA LEU A 35 5.55 -19.37 10.84
C LEU A 35 4.92 -20.41 9.89
N GLY A 36 4.48 -21.54 10.41
CA GLY A 36 3.78 -22.57 9.64
C GLY A 36 2.46 -22.04 9.09
N LEU A 37 1.65 -21.36 9.91
CA LEU A 37 0.42 -20.71 9.47
C LEU A 37 0.68 -19.66 8.39
N LEU A 38 1.69 -18.81 8.58
CA LEU A 38 2.09 -17.80 7.59
C LEU A 38 2.50 -18.47 6.27
N ALA A 39 3.29 -19.52 6.32
CA ALA A 39 3.70 -20.26 5.13
C ALA A 39 2.50 -20.91 4.40
N LEU A 40 1.53 -21.44 5.15
CA LEU A 40 0.29 -21.99 4.59
C LEU A 40 -0.57 -20.90 3.93
N LEU A 41 -0.73 -19.74 4.57
CA LEU A 41 -1.46 -18.61 4.01
C LEU A 41 -0.79 -18.06 2.74
N LEU A 42 0.52 -17.93 2.74
CA LEU A 42 1.27 -17.52 1.56
C LEU A 42 1.16 -18.56 0.44
N GLY A 43 1.26 -19.85 0.77
CA GLY A 43 1.09 -20.96 -0.17
C GLY A 43 -0.29 -20.98 -0.80
N ASP A 44 -1.35 -20.82 -0.01
CA ASP A 44 -2.73 -20.72 -0.50
C ASP A 44 -2.93 -19.49 -1.39
N THR A 45 -2.38 -18.34 -1.00
CA THR A 45 -2.45 -17.11 -1.78
C THR A 45 -1.74 -17.26 -3.13
N LEU A 46 -0.53 -17.84 -3.15
CA LEU A 46 0.20 -18.13 -4.38
C LEU A 46 -0.56 -19.12 -5.26
N TYR A 47 -1.12 -20.19 -4.68
CA TYR A 47 -1.91 -21.17 -5.41
C TYR A 47 -3.14 -20.55 -6.06
N ARG A 48 -3.87 -19.70 -5.36
CA ARG A 48 -5.07 -19.00 -5.89
C ARG A 48 -4.72 -17.93 -6.92
N SER A 49 -3.52 -17.37 -6.90
CA SER A 49 -3.09 -16.37 -7.86
C SER A 49 -2.74 -16.94 -9.23
N VAL A 50 -2.69 -18.27 -9.38
CA VAL A 50 -2.46 -18.95 -10.66
C VAL A 50 -3.74 -19.63 -11.11
N SER A 51 -4.12 -19.45 -12.37
CA SER A 51 -5.33 -20.01 -12.96
C SER A 51 -5.11 -20.53 -14.37
N VAL A 52 -6.02 -21.38 -14.85
CA VAL A 52 -6.11 -21.77 -16.24
C VAL A 52 -7.08 -20.83 -16.92
N GLN A 53 -6.60 -20.10 -17.92
CA GLN A 53 -7.37 -19.08 -18.61
C GLN A 53 -7.58 -19.45 -20.07
N VAL A 54 -8.80 -19.24 -20.56
CA VAL A 54 -9.07 -19.20 -22.00
C VAL A 54 -8.86 -17.76 -22.42
N VAL A 55 -7.89 -17.57 -23.30
CA VAL A 55 -7.51 -16.25 -23.80
C VAL A 55 -7.75 -16.22 -25.30
N ARG A 56 -8.43 -15.19 -25.76
CA ARG A 56 -8.62 -14.93 -27.18
C ARG A 56 -7.56 -13.91 -27.61
N ALA A 57 -6.73 -14.27 -28.59
CA ALA A 57 -5.85 -13.32 -29.26
C ALA A 57 -6.71 -12.36 -30.07
N ASP A 58 -6.70 -11.09 -29.72
CA ASP A 58 -7.48 -10.10 -30.43
C ASP A 58 -6.76 -9.59 -31.71
N MET A 59 -7.53 -9.07 -32.65
CA MET A 59 -7.05 -8.81 -34.00
C MET A 59 -6.53 -7.37 -34.16
N GLY A 60 -5.23 -7.18 -34.01
CA GLY A 60 -4.52 -5.98 -34.46
C GLY A 60 -4.30 -4.86 -33.47
N PRO A 61 -3.38 -3.93 -33.73
CA PRO A 61 -3.07 -2.81 -32.85
C PRO A 61 -4.24 -1.83 -32.77
N GLY A 62 -4.72 -1.51 -31.60
CA GLY A 62 -5.71 -0.47 -31.37
C GLY A 62 -5.18 0.91 -31.82
N HIS A 63 -6.08 1.82 -32.10
CA HIS A 63 -5.71 3.17 -32.52
C HIS A 63 -5.15 3.95 -31.31
N THR A 64 -4.08 4.71 -31.56
CA THR A 64 -3.42 5.53 -30.54
C THR A 64 -3.79 6.99 -30.78
N TYR A 65 -4.29 7.66 -29.76
CA TYR A 65 -4.71 9.06 -29.82
C TYR A 65 -3.81 9.94 -28.95
N PRO A 66 -3.46 11.16 -29.39
CA PRO A 66 -2.65 12.07 -28.61
C PRO A 66 -3.35 12.48 -27.31
N PHE A 67 -2.57 12.70 -26.26
CA PHE A 67 -3.06 13.21 -24.99
C PHE A 67 -3.71 14.59 -25.16
N GLY A 68 -4.83 14.80 -24.49
CA GLY A 68 -5.56 16.08 -24.52
C GLY A 68 -6.82 16.08 -25.39
N LEU A 69 -7.08 15.01 -26.13
CA LEU A 69 -8.37 14.85 -26.79
C LEU A 69 -9.47 14.52 -25.78
N SER A 70 -10.69 15.02 -26.00
CA SER A 70 -11.82 14.64 -25.17
C SER A 70 -12.21 13.17 -25.47
N ALA A 71 -12.75 12.50 -24.45
CA ALA A 71 -13.28 11.14 -24.60
C ALA A 71 -14.29 11.01 -25.72
N GLU A 72 -15.12 12.05 -25.91
CA GLU A 72 -16.11 12.13 -26.98
C GLU A 72 -15.46 12.19 -28.38
N THR A 73 -14.38 12.94 -28.50
CA THR A 73 -13.61 13.03 -29.75
C THR A 73 -12.99 11.69 -30.13
N ILE A 74 -12.44 10.96 -29.15
CA ILE A 74 -11.84 9.65 -29.34
C ILE A 74 -12.90 8.65 -29.77
N LEU A 75 -14.03 8.57 -29.05
CA LEU A 75 -15.13 7.67 -29.40
C LEU A 75 -15.71 7.96 -30.77
N ARG A 76 -15.84 9.23 -31.12
CA ARG A 76 -16.31 9.62 -32.50
C ARG A 76 -15.37 9.12 -33.59
N GLN A 77 -14.06 9.27 -33.39
CA GLN A 77 -13.08 8.77 -34.36
C GLN A 77 -13.08 7.24 -34.45
N GLU A 78 -13.27 6.54 -33.32
CA GLU A 78 -13.39 5.08 -33.30
C GLU A 78 -14.64 4.59 -34.01
N LEU A 79 -15.80 5.24 -33.80
CA LEU A 79 -17.04 4.89 -34.53
C LEU A 79 -16.88 5.09 -36.03
N LEU A 80 -16.23 6.19 -36.44
CA LEU A 80 -15.91 6.43 -37.85
C LEU A 80 -14.96 5.37 -38.42
N ALA A 81 -13.96 4.93 -37.66
CA ALA A 81 -13.03 3.88 -38.07
C ALA A 81 -13.73 2.49 -38.17
N GLN A 82 -14.79 2.27 -37.38
CA GLN A 82 -15.65 1.08 -37.47
C GLN A 82 -16.65 1.12 -38.62
N GLY A 83 -16.71 2.22 -39.40
CA GLY A 83 -17.55 2.35 -40.59
C GLY A 83 -18.90 3.05 -40.38
N TYR A 84 -19.15 3.61 -39.18
CA TYR A 84 -20.32 4.44 -38.95
C TYR A 84 -20.19 5.80 -39.64
N THR A 85 -21.29 6.36 -40.07
CA THR A 85 -21.32 7.71 -40.62
C THR A 85 -21.18 8.77 -39.54
N GLU A 86 -20.80 9.98 -39.90
CA GLU A 86 -20.62 11.09 -38.96
C GLU A 86 -21.91 11.46 -38.20
N GLU A 87 -23.07 11.31 -38.87
CA GLU A 87 -24.39 11.55 -38.32
C GLU A 87 -24.79 10.47 -37.29
N GLU A 88 -24.50 9.19 -37.60
CA GLU A 88 -24.75 8.06 -36.70
C GLU A 88 -23.86 8.15 -35.44
N ALA A 89 -22.59 8.44 -35.64
CA ALA A 89 -21.66 8.62 -34.53
C ALA A 89 -22.06 9.77 -33.61
N ALA A 90 -22.50 10.90 -34.18
CA ALA A 90 -22.99 12.04 -33.43
C ALA A 90 -24.27 11.72 -32.65
N PHE A 91 -25.19 10.96 -33.26
CA PHE A 91 -26.42 10.51 -32.63
C PHE A 91 -26.16 9.59 -31.44
N MET A 92 -25.28 8.59 -31.58
CA MET A 92 -24.91 7.65 -30.54
C MET A 92 -24.21 8.32 -29.35
N LEU A 93 -23.50 9.44 -29.57
CA LEU A 93 -22.80 10.18 -28.53
C LEU A 93 -23.68 11.21 -27.81
N GLN A 94 -24.88 11.50 -28.30
CA GLN A 94 -25.82 12.43 -27.65
C GLN A 94 -26.41 11.87 -26.35
N ASP A 95 -26.72 10.56 -26.29
CA ASP A 95 -27.21 9.95 -25.05
C ASP A 95 -26.04 9.64 -24.09
N PRO A 96 -26.03 10.21 -22.87
CA PRO A 96 -25.00 9.93 -21.88
C PRO A 96 -24.88 8.46 -21.48
N LYS A 97 -25.97 7.68 -21.56
CA LYS A 97 -25.96 6.24 -21.23
C LYS A 97 -25.31 5.43 -22.36
N GLU A 98 -25.67 5.70 -23.61
CA GLU A 98 -25.06 5.05 -24.77
C GLU A 98 -23.59 5.44 -24.91
N ARG A 99 -23.25 6.71 -24.74
CA ARG A 99 -21.88 7.20 -24.72
C ARG A 99 -21.02 6.48 -23.66
N ASN A 100 -21.53 6.33 -22.43
CA ASN A 100 -20.80 5.63 -21.39
C ASN A 100 -20.68 4.12 -21.68
N ALA A 101 -21.68 3.50 -22.28
CA ALA A 101 -21.63 2.11 -22.70
C ALA A 101 -20.57 1.91 -23.81
N LEU A 102 -20.54 2.80 -24.81
CA LEU A 102 -19.54 2.81 -25.88
C LEU A 102 -18.12 3.04 -25.33
N PHE A 103 -17.96 3.93 -24.35
CA PHE A 103 -16.68 4.19 -23.70
C PHE A 103 -16.14 2.93 -22.98
N LEU A 104 -17.01 2.19 -22.31
CA LEU A 104 -16.68 0.93 -21.67
C LEU A 104 -16.45 -0.20 -22.69
N GLN A 105 -17.20 -0.22 -23.78
CA GLN A 105 -17.11 -1.25 -24.82
C GLN A 105 -15.83 -1.10 -25.66
N ASN A 106 -15.46 0.14 -26.01
CA ASN A 106 -14.27 0.42 -26.81
C ASN A 106 -12.98 0.52 -25.97
N ARG A 107 -13.06 0.30 -24.66
CA ARG A 107 -11.90 0.22 -23.75
C ARG A 107 -10.84 1.28 -24.01
N VAL A 108 -11.23 2.55 -23.86
CA VAL A 108 -10.28 3.67 -23.95
C VAL A 108 -9.41 3.66 -22.70
N GLU A 109 -8.14 3.35 -22.85
CA GLU A 109 -7.17 3.31 -21.76
C GLU A 109 -6.13 4.42 -21.91
N LEU A 110 -5.77 5.04 -20.79
CA LEU A 110 -4.65 5.98 -20.72
C LEU A 110 -3.37 5.18 -20.49
N MET A 111 -2.49 5.12 -21.49
CA MET A 111 -1.21 4.42 -21.37
C MET A 111 -0.04 5.38 -21.36
N TRP A 112 0.98 5.04 -20.57
CA TRP A 112 2.27 5.71 -20.59
C TRP A 112 3.03 5.31 -21.85
N ASN A 113 3.34 6.26 -22.71
CA ASN A 113 4.17 6.03 -23.88
C ASN A 113 5.55 6.66 -23.69
N THR A 114 6.58 5.82 -23.68
CA THR A 114 7.98 6.23 -23.48
C THR A 114 8.60 6.91 -24.71
N HIS A 115 7.97 6.85 -25.89
CA HIS A 115 8.56 7.31 -27.15
C HIS A 115 8.08 8.67 -27.65
N GLU A 116 6.88 9.11 -27.27
CA GLU A 116 6.29 10.31 -27.85
C GLU A 116 5.58 11.24 -26.85
N GLY A 117 5.89 11.13 -25.58
CA GLY A 117 5.32 11.94 -24.51
C GLY A 117 4.68 11.10 -23.40
N PRO A 118 4.38 11.73 -22.25
CA PRO A 118 4.09 11.00 -21.04
C PRO A 118 2.77 10.23 -21.04
N PHE A 119 1.76 10.64 -21.82
CA PHE A 119 0.47 9.97 -21.84
C PHE A 119 -0.20 10.04 -23.22
N ARG A 120 -0.73 8.90 -23.67
CA ARG A 120 -1.61 8.81 -24.83
C ARG A 120 -2.85 8.00 -24.47
N TYR A 121 -3.99 8.34 -25.06
CA TYR A 121 -5.15 7.48 -25.05
C TYR A 121 -4.94 6.38 -26.07
N VAL A 122 -5.05 5.14 -25.63
CA VAL A 122 -5.01 3.97 -26.48
C VAL A 122 -6.39 3.35 -26.44
N VAL A 123 -7.05 3.29 -27.57
CA VAL A 123 -8.24 2.48 -27.70
C VAL A 123 -7.76 1.08 -27.98
N THR A 124 -7.84 0.24 -27.00
CA THR A 124 -7.39 -1.14 -27.11
C THR A 124 -8.55 -2.05 -27.41
N ASN A 125 -8.63 -2.45 -28.64
CA ASN A 125 -9.32 -3.70 -29.01
C ASN A 125 -8.37 -4.91 -28.88
N VAL A 126 -7.19 -4.75 -28.28
CA VAL A 126 -6.06 -5.66 -28.42
C VAL A 126 -5.39 -5.95 -27.11
N TYR A 127 -5.99 -6.80 -26.33
CA TYR A 127 -5.24 -7.62 -25.38
C TYR A 127 -5.79 -9.03 -25.46
N ASP A 128 -4.97 -10.01 -25.13
CA ASP A 128 -5.42 -11.35 -24.83
C ASP A 128 -6.65 -11.24 -23.91
N GLU A 129 -7.84 -11.21 -24.51
CA GLU A 129 -9.07 -11.08 -23.76
C GLU A 129 -9.28 -12.36 -22.99
N ARG A 130 -9.33 -12.27 -21.67
CA ARG A 130 -9.68 -13.40 -20.83
C ARG A 130 -11.16 -13.70 -21.05
N VAL A 131 -11.45 -14.76 -21.78
CA VAL A 131 -12.81 -15.21 -22.09
C VAL A 131 -13.37 -16.01 -20.93
N ALA A 132 -12.53 -16.86 -20.31
CA ALA A 132 -12.89 -17.66 -19.15
C ALA A 132 -11.69 -17.88 -18.24
N ASP A 133 -11.96 -18.07 -16.95
CA ASP A 133 -10.98 -18.31 -15.92
C ASP A 133 -11.42 -19.45 -15.00
N PHE A 134 -10.57 -20.45 -14.85
CA PHE A 134 -10.82 -21.63 -14.06
C PHE A 134 -9.77 -21.71 -12.93
N SER A 135 -10.16 -22.23 -11.76
CA SER A 135 -9.17 -22.52 -10.73
C SER A 135 -8.12 -23.50 -11.25
N LEU A 136 -6.90 -23.42 -10.73
CA LEU A 136 -5.80 -24.28 -11.19
C LEU A 136 -6.18 -25.76 -11.17
N ALA A 137 -6.84 -26.24 -10.08
CA ALA A 137 -7.26 -27.62 -9.95
C ALA A 137 -8.34 -28.01 -10.97
N GLU A 138 -9.33 -27.17 -11.18
CA GLU A 138 -10.41 -27.42 -12.14
C GLU A 138 -9.90 -27.34 -13.57
N GLY A 139 -9.15 -26.31 -13.91
CA GLY A 139 -8.59 -26.14 -15.25
C GLY A 139 -7.65 -27.28 -15.65
N LEU A 140 -6.80 -27.75 -14.73
CA LEU A 140 -5.95 -28.92 -15.01
C LEU A 140 -6.74 -30.21 -15.15
N ARG A 141 -7.79 -30.41 -14.34
CA ARG A 141 -8.67 -31.59 -14.43
C ARG A 141 -9.43 -31.63 -15.76
N ARG A 142 -9.90 -30.49 -16.24
CA ARG A 142 -10.70 -30.35 -17.47
C ARG A 142 -9.88 -29.91 -18.67
N TRP A 143 -8.55 -29.94 -18.59
CA TRP A 143 -7.66 -29.39 -19.63
C TRP A 143 -7.97 -29.90 -21.05
N ASN A 144 -8.14 -31.22 -21.19
CA ASN A 144 -8.43 -31.81 -22.51
C ASN A 144 -9.83 -31.46 -23.02
N GLU A 145 -10.82 -31.35 -22.14
CA GLU A 145 -12.18 -30.91 -22.49
C GLU A 145 -12.20 -29.45 -22.91
N LEU A 146 -11.54 -28.58 -22.13
CA LEU A 146 -11.42 -27.15 -22.46
C LEU A 146 -10.68 -26.94 -23.77
N LYS A 147 -9.60 -27.69 -24.01
CA LYS A 147 -8.85 -27.62 -25.26
C LYS A 147 -9.66 -28.06 -26.49
N ALA A 148 -10.57 -29.04 -26.32
CA ALA A 148 -11.43 -29.50 -27.40
C ALA A 148 -12.55 -28.51 -27.76
N ASN A 149 -12.95 -27.65 -26.79
CA ASN A 149 -14.06 -26.70 -26.95
C ASN A 149 -13.58 -25.26 -27.26
N LEU A 150 -12.28 -25.06 -27.55
CA LEU A 150 -11.76 -23.74 -27.92
C LEU A 150 -12.33 -23.28 -29.25
N GLN A 151 -12.73 -21.99 -29.31
CA GLN A 151 -13.13 -21.34 -30.53
C GLN A 151 -11.91 -20.90 -31.35
N GLU A 152 -12.12 -20.52 -32.61
CA GLU A 152 -11.07 -20.02 -33.46
C GLU A 152 -10.44 -18.75 -32.89
N GLY A 153 -9.12 -18.75 -32.74
CA GLY A 153 -8.36 -17.67 -32.07
C GLY A 153 -8.23 -17.79 -30.54
N GLU A 154 -8.87 -18.78 -29.92
CA GLU A 154 -8.74 -19.01 -28.48
C GLU A 154 -7.59 -19.97 -28.16
N ARG A 155 -6.92 -19.73 -27.03
CA ARG A 155 -5.86 -20.59 -26.51
C ARG A 155 -6.00 -20.78 -25.01
N LEU A 156 -5.64 -21.97 -24.52
CA LEU A 156 -5.50 -22.23 -23.09
C LEU A 156 -4.12 -21.80 -22.62
N VAL A 157 -4.10 -21.00 -21.57
CA VAL A 157 -2.86 -20.50 -20.96
C VAL A 157 -2.91 -20.78 -19.46
N LEU A 158 -1.81 -21.29 -18.93
CA LEU A 158 -1.59 -21.31 -17.49
C LEU A 158 -0.95 -19.97 -17.15
N ASN A 159 -1.72 -19.06 -16.56
CA ASN A 159 -1.26 -17.70 -16.36
C ASN A 159 -1.40 -17.29 -14.88
N PRO A 160 -0.35 -16.74 -14.25
CA PRO A 160 -0.50 -16.05 -13.00
C PRO A 160 -1.30 -14.76 -13.24
N TRP A 161 -2.21 -14.43 -12.33
CA TRP A 161 -2.92 -13.15 -12.38
C TRP A 161 -1.98 -11.93 -12.29
N LEU A 162 -0.74 -12.12 -11.84
CA LEU A 162 0.32 -11.11 -11.80
C LEU A 162 0.95 -10.89 -13.18
N ASP A 163 0.15 -10.58 -14.17
CA ASP A 163 0.61 -10.16 -15.49
C ASP A 163 0.69 -8.62 -15.60
N GLN A 164 1.32 -8.14 -16.67
CA GLN A 164 1.45 -6.71 -16.91
C GLN A 164 0.08 -6.04 -17.04
N THR A 165 -0.89 -6.73 -17.61
CA THR A 165 -2.27 -6.27 -17.78
C THR A 165 -2.93 -6.01 -16.43
N PHE A 166 -2.82 -6.93 -15.48
CA PHE A 166 -3.35 -6.75 -14.13
C PHE A 166 -2.69 -5.58 -13.39
N LEU A 167 -1.38 -5.39 -13.56
CA LEU A 167 -0.63 -4.32 -12.90
C LEU A 167 -0.92 -2.93 -13.46
N THR A 168 -1.39 -2.82 -14.71
CA THR A 168 -1.61 -1.54 -15.37
C THR A 168 -3.08 -1.15 -15.50
N ARG A 169 -3.99 -2.13 -15.59
CA ARG A 169 -5.43 -1.88 -15.75
C ARG A 169 -6.07 -1.27 -14.52
N PRO A 170 -7.16 -0.50 -14.72
CA PRO A 170 -8.01 -0.03 -13.62
C PRO A 170 -8.81 -1.18 -13.00
N PRO A 171 -9.37 -0.97 -11.78
CA PRO A 171 -10.33 -1.89 -11.21
C PRO A 171 -11.57 -2.02 -12.12
N SER A 172 -12.13 -3.23 -12.19
CA SER A 172 -13.31 -3.53 -13.00
C SER A 172 -14.36 -4.27 -12.17
N ARG A 173 -15.63 -4.19 -12.62
CA ARG A 173 -16.74 -4.98 -12.08
C ARG A 173 -16.75 -6.41 -12.64
N SER A 174 -15.98 -6.68 -13.67
CA SER A 174 -15.74 -8.03 -14.18
C SER A 174 -14.39 -8.55 -13.68
N PRO A 175 -14.34 -9.76 -13.09
CA PRO A 175 -13.08 -10.32 -12.62
C PRO A 175 -12.07 -10.50 -13.75
N LEU A 176 -12.53 -10.82 -14.97
CA LEU A 176 -11.67 -11.08 -16.12
C LEU A 176 -10.89 -9.84 -16.60
N THR A 177 -11.46 -8.65 -16.40
CA THR A 177 -10.84 -7.39 -16.83
C THR A 177 -10.30 -6.56 -15.67
N ALA A 178 -10.42 -7.06 -14.42
CA ALA A 178 -9.97 -6.35 -13.24
C ALA A 178 -8.46 -6.16 -13.23
N GLY A 179 -8.02 -4.93 -12.89
CA GLY A 179 -6.64 -4.57 -12.68
C GLY A 179 -6.41 -3.80 -11.39
N ILE A 180 -5.16 -3.67 -10.97
CA ILE A 180 -4.76 -3.04 -9.70
C ILE A 180 -3.96 -1.75 -9.88
N GLY A 181 -3.64 -1.38 -11.13
CA GLY A 181 -2.73 -0.26 -11.43
C GLY A 181 -3.12 1.05 -10.77
N VAL A 182 -4.39 1.43 -10.86
CA VAL A 182 -4.91 2.66 -10.22
C VAL A 182 -4.77 2.62 -8.70
N ALA A 183 -5.00 1.45 -8.08
CA ALA A 183 -4.87 1.28 -6.64
C ALA A 183 -3.41 1.36 -6.17
N ILE A 184 -2.46 0.89 -6.97
CA ILE A 184 -1.01 1.04 -6.70
C ILE A 184 -0.65 2.53 -6.66
N TRP A 185 -1.01 3.29 -7.69
CA TRP A 185 -0.74 4.74 -7.75
C TRP A 185 -1.45 5.50 -6.62
N GLY A 186 -2.70 5.16 -6.32
CA GLY A 186 -3.42 5.75 -5.20
C GLY A 186 -2.73 5.47 -3.85
N THR A 187 -2.23 4.25 -3.64
CA THR A 187 -1.47 3.90 -2.43
C THR A 187 -0.20 4.74 -2.31
N VAL A 188 0.55 4.88 -3.41
CA VAL A 188 1.78 5.70 -3.42
C VAL A 188 1.47 7.17 -3.10
N TRP A 189 0.44 7.75 -3.73
CA TRP A 189 0.03 9.14 -3.48
C TRP A 189 -0.42 9.36 -2.04
N VAL A 190 -1.35 8.54 -1.54
CA VAL A 190 -1.91 8.68 -0.20
C VAL A 190 -0.84 8.49 0.87
N LEU A 191 -0.01 7.43 0.74
CA LEU A 191 1.05 7.15 1.72
C LEU A 191 2.12 8.25 1.72
N SER A 192 2.57 8.70 0.55
CA SER A 192 3.59 9.74 0.45
C SER A 192 3.14 11.04 1.09
N LEU A 193 1.90 11.48 0.82
CA LEU A 193 1.34 12.67 1.44
C LEU A 193 1.07 12.48 2.93
N ALA A 194 0.60 11.31 3.36
CA ALA A 194 0.40 11.01 4.77
C ALA A 194 1.70 11.12 5.57
N LEU A 195 2.79 10.55 5.04
CA LEU A 195 4.12 10.64 5.65
C LEU A 195 4.68 12.06 5.59
N PHE A 196 4.44 12.79 4.52
CA PHE A 196 4.84 14.19 4.40
C PHE A 196 4.28 15.07 5.52
N PHE A 197 3.05 14.82 5.96
CA PHE A 197 2.45 15.50 7.11
C PHE A 197 2.84 14.87 8.45
N ALA A 198 2.83 13.55 8.55
CA ALA A 198 3.02 12.85 9.82
C ALA A 198 4.46 12.91 10.33
N ILE A 199 5.47 12.87 9.46
CA ILE A 199 6.88 12.87 9.87
C ILE A 199 7.29 14.19 10.55
N PRO A 200 7.07 15.39 9.97
CA PRO A 200 7.44 16.64 10.63
C PRO A 200 6.69 16.85 11.95
N VAL A 201 5.39 16.55 11.98
CA VAL A 201 4.57 16.70 13.20
C VAL A 201 5.03 15.70 14.27
N GLY A 202 5.21 14.43 13.90
CA GLY A 202 5.60 13.38 14.83
C GLY A 202 7.00 13.58 15.42
N ILE A 203 8.01 13.81 14.55
CA ILE A 203 9.39 14.04 14.99
C ILE A 203 9.50 15.37 15.76
N GLY A 204 8.85 16.44 15.29
CA GLY A 204 8.84 17.73 15.97
C GLY A 204 8.24 17.62 17.38
N THR A 205 7.12 16.91 17.52
CA THR A 205 6.51 16.63 18.82
C THR A 205 7.41 15.78 19.73
N ALA A 206 8.09 14.77 19.18
CA ALA A 206 9.04 13.96 19.94
C ALA A 206 10.22 14.78 20.48
N ILE A 207 10.81 15.63 19.63
CA ILE A 207 11.90 16.54 20.04
C ILE A 207 11.41 17.52 21.10
N LEU A 208 10.23 18.10 20.93
CA LEU A 208 9.66 19.03 21.92
C LEU A 208 9.48 18.35 23.28
N LEU A 209 8.91 17.14 23.30
CA LEU A 209 8.62 16.40 24.52
C LEU A 209 9.88 15.88 25.22
N GLU A 210 10.93 15.51 24.48
CA GLU A 210 12.11 14.88 25.06
C GLU A 210 13.21 15.88 25.40
N GLU A 211 13.41 16.91 24.57
CA GLU A 211 14.57 17.81 24.70
C GLU A 211 14.23 19.20 25.25
N TYR A 212 12.96 19.63 25.14
CA TYR A 212 12.57 20.98 25.55
C TYR A 212 11.59 21.05 26.70
N LEU A 213 10.68 20.08 26.82
CA LEU A 213 9.71 20.06 27.90
C LEU A 213 10.32 19.40 29.15
N ARG A 214 10.38 20.19 30.25
CA ARG A 214 10.72 19.64 31.58
C ARG A 214 9.60 18.73 32.08
N GLU A 215 9.93 17.76 32.91
CA GLU A 215 8.94 16.95 33.60
C GLU A 215 7.95 17.85 34.35
N GLY A 216 6.68 17.78 33.98
CA GLY A 216 5.63 18.63 34.53
C GLY A 216 4.24 18.21 34.13
N ARG A 217 3.23 18.98 34.52
CA ARG A 217 1.82 18.68 34.20
C ARG A 217 1.56 18.65 32.71
N LEU A 218 2.15 19.58 31.96
CA LEU A 218 1.96 19.67 30.51
C LEU A 218 2.56 18.45 29.78
N SER A 219 3.79 18.07 30.11
CA SER A 219 4.43 16.87 29.54
C SER A 219 3.59 15.62 29.80
N ARG A 220 3.11 15.46 31.06
CA ARG A 220 2.26 14.31 31.44
C ARG A 220 0.91 14.30 30.66
N ILE A 221 0.25 15.44 30.50
CA ILE A 221 -1.01 15.55 29.77
C ILE A 221 -0.78 15.15 28.29
N LEU A 222 0.28 15.66 27.66
CA LEU A 222 0.60 15.32 26.27
C LEU A 222 0.93 13.84 26.11
N GLU A 223 1.71 13.25 27.03
CA GLU A 223 2.03 11.82 27.01
C GLU A 223 0.80 10.93 27.14
N VAL A 224 -0.09 11.25 28.09
CA VAL A 224 -1.34 10.48 28.27
C VAL A 224 -2.22 10.57 27.04
N ASN A 225 -2.36 11.77 26.45
CA ASN A 225 -3.14 11.94 25.24
C ASN A 225 -2.54 11.18 24.04
N LEU A 226 -1.21 11.22 23.84
CA LEU A 226 -0.54 10.47 22.77
C LEU A 226 -0.72 8.96 22.93
N ARG A 227 -0.61 8.43 24.16
CA ARG A 227 -0.87 7.00 24.43
C ARG A 227 -2.34 6.64 24.17
N ASN A 228 -3.27 7.50 24.59
CA ASN A 228 -4.69 7.30 24.33
C ASN A 228 -4.99 7.31 22.84
N LEU A 229 -4.43 8.27 22.07
CA LEU A 229 -4.56 8.34 20.62
C LEU A 229 -4.01 7.07 19.94
N ALA A 230 -2.84 6.56 20.37
CA ALA A 230 -2.29 5.33 19.82
C ALA A 230 -3.18 4.09 20.06
N GLY A 231 -4.03 4.11 21.10
CA GLY A 231 -4.98 3.05 21.43
C GLY A 231 -6.36 3.16 20.74
N VAL A 232 -6.63 4.27 20.04
CA VAL A 232 -7.92 4.48 19.36
C VAL A 232 -8.02 3.53 18.15
N PRO A 233 -9.15 2.80 17.96
CA PRO A 233 -9.37 1.99 16.78
C PRO A 233 -9.25 2.81 15.48
N SER A 234 -8.61 2.26 14.46
CA SER A 234 -8.34 2.98 13.19
C SER A 234 -9.61 3.47 12.49
N ILE A 235 -10.73 2.77 12.65
CA ILE A 235 -12.02 3.17 12.10
C ILE A 235 -12.51 4.51 12.67
N VAL A 236 -12.20 4.83 13.92
CA VAL A 236 -12.56 6.11 14.55
C VAL A 236 -11.82 7.26 13.88
N TYR A 237 -10.56 7.05 13.49
CA TYR A 237 -9.81 8.03 12.69
C TYR A 237 -10.47 8.23 11.31
N GLY A 238 -11.03 7.18 10.72
CA GLY A 238 -11.81 7.28 9.48
C GLY A 238 -13.06 8.15 9.64
N LEU A 239 -13.82 7.96 10.74
CA LEU A 239 -14.98 8.80 11.06
C LEU A 239 -14.57 10.26 11.29
N LEU A 240 -13.49 10.48 12.03
CA LEU A 240 -12.92 11.81 12.25
C LEU A 240 -12.47 12.45 10.94
N GLY A 241 -11.79 11.70 10.08
CA GLY A 241 -11.35 12.15 8.75
C GLY A 241 -12.53 12.51 7.85
N LEU A 242 -13.60 11.71 7.85
CA LEU A 242 -14.83 12.00 7.14
C LEU A 242 -15.48 13.30 7.63
N ALA A 243 -15.57 13.47 8.95
CA ALA A 243 -16.23 14.65 9.54
C ALA A 243 -15.38 15.92 9.33
N LEU A 244 -14.07 15.85 9.61
CA LEU A 244 -13.20 17.02 9.61
C LEU A 244 -12.70 17.37 8.20
N PHE A 245 -12.08 16.42 7.50
CA PHE A 245 -11.41 16.70 6.22
C PHE A 245 -12.37 16.65 5.05
N VAL A 246 -13.19 15.60 4.94
CA VAL A 246 -14.08 15.43 3.78
C VAL A 246 -15.20 16.44 3.82
N ARG A 247 -15.91 16.55 4.96
CA ARG A 247 -17.09 17.43 5.11
C ARG A 247 -16.74 18.81 5.66
N GLY A 248 -16.01 18.87 6.77
CA GLY A 248 -15.71 20.12 7.47
C GLY A 248 -14.83 21.06 6.68
N MET A 249 -13.74 20.54 6.06
CA MET A 249 -12.86 21.32 5.19
C MET A 249 -13.29 21.30 3.71
N GLY A 250 -14.33 20.54 3.34
CA GLY A 250 -14.86 20.48 1.99
C GLY A 250 -13.91 19.83 0.97
N LEU A 251 -12.92 19.02 1.43
CA LEU A 251 -11.95 18.39 0.53
C LEU A 251 -12.56 17.25 -0.32
N GLY A 252 -13.77 16.81 0.02
CA GLY A 252 -14.39 15.66 -0.63
C GLY A 252 -13.61 14.34 -0.43
N PRO A 253 -14.05 13.24 -1.07
CA PRO A 253 -13.35 11.96 -1.06
C PRO A 253 -12.09 12.05 -1.96
N SER A 254 -11.02 12.60 -1.43
CA SER A 254 -9.78 12.92 -2.16
C SER A 254 -8.53 12.28 -1.54
N VAL A 255 -7.47 12.18 -2.34
CA VAL A 255 -6.14 11.75 -1.88
C VAL A 255 -5.69 12.55 -0.67
N LEU A 256 -5.93 13.88 -0.65
CA LEU A 256 -5.51 14.74 0.45
C LEU A 256 -6.28 14.43 1.74
N ALA A 257 -7.61 14.27 1.67
CA ALA A 257 -8.42 13.90 2.84
C ALA A 257 -7.99 12.54 3.42
N ALA A 258 -7.70 11.57 2.55
CA ALA A 258 -7.17 10.27 2.93
C ALA A 258 -5.79 10.38 3.60
N ALA A 259 -4.88 11.15 2.99
CA ALA A 259 -3.53 11.35 3.49
C ALA A 259 -3.50 12.04 4.86
N LEU A 260 -4.32 13.05 5.07
CA LEU A 260 -4.46 13.72 6.37
C LEU A 260 -5.04 12.76 7.43
N THR A 261 -6.00 11.94 7.06
CA THR A 261 -6.60 10.93 7.96
C THR A 261 -5.56 9.88 8.37
N LEU A 262 -4.83 9.30 7.41
CA LEU A 262 -3.75 8.35 7.71
C LEU A 262 -2.57 9.03 8.43
N GLY A 263 -2.24 10.27 8.06
CA GLY A 263 -1.22 11.04 8.74
C GLY A 263 -1.52 11.22 10.21
N LEU A 264 -2.76 11.59 10.53
CA LEU A 264 -3.23 11.73 11.91
C LEU A 264 -3.12 10.40 12.70
N LEU A 265 -3.47 9.28 12.07
CA LEU A 265 -3.30 7.93 12.65
C LEU A 265 -1.82 7.58 12.86
N GLY A 266 -0.92 8.02 11.97
CA GLY A 266 0.51 7.72 12.02
C GLY A 266 1.29 8.54 13.05
N VAL A 267 0.86 9.78 13.33
CA VAL A 267 1.57 10.70 14.25
C VAL A 267 1.89 10.09 15.61
N PRO A 268 0.97 9.48 16.36
CA PRO A 268 1.28 8.91 17.66
C PRO A 268 2.38 7.85 17.63
N VAL A 269 2.39 7.00 16.61
CA VAL A 269 3.40 5.94 16.44
C VAL A 269 4.78 6.56 16.15
N ILE A 270 4.84 7.57 15.28
CA ILE A 270 6.09 8.27 14.96
C ILE A 270 6.62 9.01 16.20
N VAL A 271 5.75 9.65 16.98
CA VAL A 271 6.15 10.33 18.23
C VAL A 271 6.79 9.35 19.21
N VAL A 272 6.14 8.23 19.47
CA VAL A 272 6.64 7.23 20.45
C VAL A 272 8.00 6.69 20.00
N THR A 273 8.11 6.25 18.75
CA THR A 273 9.36 5.65 18.24
C THR A 273 10.49 6.68 18.12
N ALA A 274 10.18 7.92 17.75
CA ALA A 274 11.18 8.99 17.70
C ALA A 274 11.67 9.39 19.09
N ARG A 275 10.79 9.40 20.10
CA ARG A 275 11.19 9.63 21.50
C ARG A 275 12.11 8.52 22.01
N GLU A 276 11.79 7.25 21.73
CA GLU A 276 12.66 6.13 22.09
C GLU A 276 14.04 6.25 21.44
N ALA A 277 14.10 6.68 20.19
CA ALA A 277 15.36 6.94 19.50
C ALA A 277 16.16 8.10 20.12
N LEU A 278 15.50 9.17 20.55
CA LEU A 278 16.14 10.30 21.25
C LEU A 278 16.67 9.88 22.62
N ARG A 279 15.92 9.07 23.37
CA ARG A 279 16.33 8.54 24.69
C ARG A 279 17.52 7.58 24.60
N ALA A 280 17.65 6.87 23.50
CA ALA A 280 18.77 5.97 23.27
C ALA A 280 20.12 6.69 23.10
N VAL A 281 20.13 8.01 22.86
CA VAL A 281 21.36 8.80 22.76
C VAL A 281 21.94 9.01 24.16
N PRO A 282 23.21 8.63 24.43
CA PRO A 282 23.82 8.75 25.75
C PRO A 282 23.89 10.21 26.24
N ASP A 283 23.60 10.42 27.53
CA ASP A 283 23.67 11.74 28.15
C ASP A 283 25.08 12.33 28.14
N SER A 284 26.11 11.48 28.14
CA SER A 284 27.50 11.90 28.00
C SER A 284 27.77 12.76 26.77
N LEU A 285 27.10 12.46 25.64
CA LEU A 285 27.21 13.28 24.42
C LEU A 285 26.58 14.66 24.60
N ARG A 286 25.45 14.73 25.31
CA ARG A 286 24.79 16.01 25.64
C ARG A 286 25.67 16.87 26.53
N LEU A 287 26.19 16.27 27.63
CA LEU A 287 27.05 16.94 28.60
C LEU A 287 28.36 17.40 27.94
N ALA A 288 29.00 16.58 27.12
CA ALA A 288 30.21 16.97 26.37
C ALA A 288 29.99 18.19 25.48
N ALA A 289 28.86 18.22 24.76
CA ALA A 289 28.52 19.36 23.90
C ALA A 289 28.27 20.65 24.71
N PHE A 290 27.58 20.53 25.86
CA PHE A 290 27.40 21.67 26.78
C PHE A 290 28.74 22.15 27.38
N ALA A 291 29.65 21.25 27.73
CA ALA A 291 30.98 21.59 28.26
C ALA A 291 31.84 22.38 27.24
N LEU A 292 31.58 22.15 25.93
CA LEU A 292 32.18 22.93 24.85
C LEU A 292 31.49 24.26 24.56
N GLY A 293 30.51 24.68 25.41
CA GLY A 293 29.80 25.93 25.29
C GLY A 293 28.65 25.94 24.27
N ALA A 294 28.18 24.75 23.79
CA ALA A 294 27.06 24.66 22.88
C ALA A 294 25.74 25.06 23.56
N THR A 295 24.90 25.83 22.86
CA THR A 295 23.54 26.13 23.30
C THR A 295 22.64 24.87 23.18
N GLN A 296 21.53 24.81 23.93
CA GLN A 296 20.57 23.70 23.88
C GLN A 296 20.14 23.39 22.42
N ARG A 297 19.84 24.40 21.62
CA ARG A 297 19.49 24.24 20.22
C ARG A 297 20.61 23.58 19.42
N GLN A 298 21.87 23.95 19.66
CA GLN A 298 23.01 23.34 18.99
C GLN A 298 23.20 21.88 19.43
N VAL A 299 23.05 21.58 20.72
CA VAL A 299 23.13 20.22 21.23
C VAL A 299 22.05 19.36 20.56
N VAL A 300 20.79 19.80 20.56
CA VAL A 300 19.67 19.04 19.99
C VAL A 300 19.87 18.81 18.50
N PHE A 301 20.05 19.85 17.69
CA PHE A 301 20.04 19.69 16.23
C PHE A 301 21.37 19.27 15.62
N ARG A 302 22.50 19.46 16.29
CA ARG A 302 23.83 19.08 15.77
C ARG A 302 24.40 17.79 16.37
N VAL A 303 23.91 17.37 17.53
CA VAL A 303 24.42 16.19 18.24
C VAL A 303 23.33 15.16 18.41
N VAL A 304 22.23 15.46 19.12
CA VAL A 304 21.23 14.49 19.51
C VAL A 304 20.39 14.01 18.33
N VAL A 305 19.80 14.90 17.54
CA VAL A 305 18.97 14.54 16.38
C VAL A 305 19.76 13.75 15.35
N PRO A 306 20.99 14.12 14.94
CA PRO A 306 21.78 13.30 14.03
C PRO A 306 22.16 11.93 14.59
N ALA A 307 22.41 11.83 15.90
CA ALA A 307 22.71 10.57 16.56
C ALA A 307 21.47 9.65 16.65
N ALA A 308 20.29 10.23 16.90
CA ALA A 308 19.01 9.51 16.97
C ALA A 308 18.42 9.17 15.60
N LEU A 309 18.89 9.80 14.50
CA LEU A 309 18.29 9.71 13.17
C LEU A 309 18.10 8.27 12.68
N PRO A 310 19.06 7.33 12.83
CA PRO A 310 18.85 5.94 12.41
C PRO A 310 17.66 5.27 13.11
N GLY A 311 17.48 5.55 14.41
CA GLY A 311 16.34 5.05 15.20
C GLY A 311 15.02 5.68 14.76
N MET A 312 15.00 7.00 14.54
CA MET A 312 13.81 7.71 14.05
C MET A 312 13.38 7.22 12.67
N VAL A 313 14.34 7.02 11.76
CA VAL A 313 14.05 6.45 10.42
C VAL A 313 13.42 5.08 10.55
N THR A 314 13.92 4.23 11.45
CA THR A 314 13.31 2.90 11.70
C THR A 314 11.86 3.03 12.17
N GLY A 315 11.55 3.98 13.06
CA GLY A 315 10.18 4.25 13.52
C GLY A 315 9.25 4.75 12.42
N VAL A 316 9.74 5.65 11.56
CA VAL A 316 8.98 6.14 10.40
C VAL A 316 8.66 4.99 9.43
N ILE A 317 9.61 4.10 9.19
CA ILE A 317 9.42 2.93 8.34
C ILE A 317 8.34 1.99 8.89
N LEU A 318 8.41 1.69 10.18
CA LEU A 318 7.42 0.84 10.84
C LEU A 318 6.02 1.47 10.76
N SER A 319 5.93 2.79 10.96
CA SER A 319 4.68 3.54 10.78
C SER A 319 4.19 3.47 9.33
N ALA A 320 5.05 3.70 8.35
CA ALA A 320 4.70 3.64 6.93
C ALA A 320 4.16 2.26 6.51
N ALA A 321 4.83 1.17 6.95
CA ALA A 321 4.39 -0.19 6.67
C ALA A 321 3.01 -0.48 7.28
N ARG A 322 2.76 0.00 8.50
CA ARG A 322 1.45 -0.09 9.15
C ARG A 322 0.38 0.68 8.37
N LEU A 323 0.64 1.96 8.05
CA LEU A 323 -0.30 2.81 7.34
C LEU A 323 -0.65 2.28 5.94
N MET A 324 0.31 1.64 5.25
CA MET A 324 0.08 1.02 3.95
C MET A 324 -0.97 -0.09 4.00
N GLY A 325 -1.08 -0.81 5.13
CA GLY A 325 -2.05 -1.88 5.33
C GLY A 325 -3.44 -1.43 5.79
N GLU A 326 -3.63 -0.17 6.13
CA GLU A 326 -4.88 0.31 6.72
C GLU A 326 -5.98 0.55 5.66
N ALA A 327 -7.00 -0.32 5.66
CA ALA A 327 -8.16 -0.17 4.79
C ALA A 327 -9.34 0.55 5.47
N ALA A 328 -9.60 0.28 6.74
CA ALA A 328 -10.81 0.70 7.44
C ALA A 328 -11.04 2.23 7.46
N PRO A 329 -10.07 3.08 7.83
CA PRO A 329 -10.28 4.52 7.77
C PRO A 329 -10.48 5.05 6.36
N LEU A 330 -9.81 4.45 5.37
CA LEU A 330 -9.90 4.89 3.98
C LEU A 330 -11.24 4.56 3.33
N LEU A 331 -11.86 3.43 3.69
CA LEU A 331 -13.22 3.10 3.27
C LEU A 331 -14.22 4.19 3.66
N LEU A 332 -14.11 4.73 4.87
CA LEU A 332 -15.00 5.79 5.36
C LEU A 332 -14.73 7.15 4.69
N VAL A 333 -13.49 7.43 4.34
CA VAL A 333 -13.08 8.70 3.71
C VAL A 333 -13.35 8.71 2.20
N GLY A 334 -13.81 7.59 1.63
CA GLY A 334 -14.32 7.55 0.26
C GLY A 334 -13.53 6.69 -0.73
N ALA A 335 -12.59 5.86 -0.26
CA ALA A 335 -11.87 4.92 -1.13
C ALA A 335 -12.74 3.76 -1.67
N ALA A 336 -13.98 3.63 -1.17
CA ALA A 336 -14.90 2.58 -1.61
C ALA A 336 -15.55 2.85 -2.99
N ALA A 337 -15.34 4.04 -3.55
CA ALA A 337 -15.86 4.37 -4.87
C ALA A 337 -15.09 3.64 -5.98
N TYR A 338 -15.80 3.29 -7.04
CA TYR A 338 -15.16 2.80 -8.27
C TYR A 338 -14.41 3.97 -8.94
N VAL A 339 -13.10 3.89 -8.98
CA VAL A 339 -12.22 4.92 -9.55
C VAL A 339 -11.43 4.30 -10.69
N PRO A 340 -11.83 4.57 -11.95
CA PRO A 340 -11.16 3.99 -13.12
C PRO A 340 -9.88 4.73 -13.54
N PHE A 341 -9.57 5.88 -12.94
CA PHE A 341 -8.43 6.71 -13.32
C PHE A 341 -7.42 6.82 -12.18
N ALA A 342 -6.12 6.83 -12.54
CA ALA A 342 -5.07 7.10 -11.58
C ALA A 342 -5.16 8.56 -11.07
N PRO A 343 -4.92 8.81 -9.78
CA PRO A 343 -4.93 10.15 -9.24
C PRO A 343 -3.82 10.99 -9.88
N THR A 344 -4.18 12.19 -10.35
CA THR A 344 -3.28 13.17 -10.96
C THR A 344 -2.86 14.28 -10.01
N GLY A 345 -3.49 14.36 -8.83
CA GLY A 345 -3.19 15.39 -7.84
C GLY A 345 -3.83 15.12 -6.48
N PRO A 346 -3.54 16.01 -5.50
CA PRO A 346 -4.02 15.84 -4.13
C PRO A 346 -5.54 15.82 -3.95
N LEU A 347 -6.28 16.51 -4.81
CA LEU A 347 -7.74 16.58 -4.78
C LEU A 347 -8.43 15.55 -5.66
N SER A 348 -7.67 14.69 -6.35
CA SER A 348 -8.22 13.61 -7.16
C SER A 348 -8.94 12.57 -6.30
N GLN A 349 -9.97 11.94 -6.86
CA GLN A 349 -10.51 10.69 -6.31
C GLN A 349 -9.45 9.60 -6.32
N TYR A 350 -9.59 8.62 -5.45
CA TYR A 350 -8.58 7.60 -5.25
C TYR A 350 -9.19 6.26 -4.84
N THR A 351 -8.48 5.21 -5.11
CA THR A 351 -8.58 3.92 -4.43
C THR A 351 -7.18 3.49 -4.01
N VAL A 352 -7.07 2.52 -3.11
CA VAL A 352 -5.80 2.00 -2.61
C VAL A 352 -5.81 0.48 -2.59
N VAL A 353 -4.63 -0.14 -2.67
CA VAL A 353 -4.50 -1.60 -2.75
C VAL A 353 -5.26 -2.34 -1.65
N PRO A 354 -5.14 -2.02 -0.33
CA PRO A 354 -5.85 -2.75 0.71
C PRO A 354 -7.37 -2.62 0.60
N VAL A 355 -7.88 -1.47 0.19
CA VAL A 355 -9.33 -1.27 -0.03
C VAL A 355 -9.80 -2.03 -1.26
N GLN A 356 -9.02 -2.04 -2.33
CA GLN A 356 -9.36 -2.75 -3.55
C GLN A 356 -9.42 -4.27 -3.33
N ILE A 357 -8.48 -4.83 -2.56
CA ILE A 357 -8.50 -6.24 -2.15
C ILE A 357 -9.76 -6.53 -1.33
N TYR A 358 -10.11 -5.67 -0.37
CA TYR A 358 -11.32 -5.81 0.44
C TYR A 358 -12.58 -5.82 -0.42
N LEU A 359 -12.68 -4.89 -1.39
CA LEU A 359 -13.82 -4.80 -2.31
C LEU A 359 -13.96 -6.07 -3.17
N TRP A 360 -12.86 -6.64 -3.65
CA TRP A 360 -12.89 -7.88 -4.43
C TRP A 360 -13.31 -9.10 -3.60
N ILE A 361 -12.77 -9.24 -2.38
CA ILE A 361 -13.17 -10.35 -1.47
C ILE A 361 -14.65 -10.25 -1.11
N SER A 362 -15.21 -9.04 -1.06
CA SER A 362 -16.62 -8.80 -0.73
C SER A 362 -17.58 -9.04 -1.90
N GLN A 363 -17.07 -9.38 -3.10
CA GLN A 363 -17.91 -9.72 -4.26
C GLN A 363 -18.47 -11.15 -4.17
N ASN A 364 -19.68 -11.35 -4.68
CA ASN A 364 -20.32 -12.66 -4.68
C ASN A 364 -19.75 -13.63 -5.72
N GLN A 365 -18.97 -13.13 -6.70
CA GLN A 365 -18.38 -13.94 -7.76
C GLN A 365 -17.10 -14.61 -7.25
N PRO A 366 -17.01 -15.96 -7.29
CA PRO A 366 -15.85 -16.67 -6.75
C PRO A 366 -14.53 -16.37 -7.48
N GLU A 367 -14.61 -15.89 -8.72
CA GLU A 367 -13.45 -15.49 -9.52
C GLU A 367 -12.71 -14.30 -8.90
N PHE A 368 -13.40 -13.38 -8.23
CA PHE A 368 -12.78 -12.27 -7.54
C PHE A 368 -11.87 -12.70 -6.38
N ALA A 369 -12.05 -13.90 -5.83
CA ALA A 369 -11.12 -14.43 -4.83
C ALA A 369 -9.71 -14.64 -5.41
N ARG A 370 -9.60 -15.01 -6.70
CA ARG A 370 -8.31 -15.17 -7.39
C ARG A 370 -7.68 -13.81 -7.70
N VAL A 371 -8.49 -12.84 -8.14
CA VAL A 371 -8.05 -11.45 -8.34
C VAL A 371 -7.55 -10.83 -7.04
N ALA A 372 -8.28 -11.06 -5.95
CA ALA A 372 -7.88 -10.60 -4.61
C ALA A 372 -6.58 -11.26 -4.14
N ALA A 373 -6.38 -12.57 -4.41
CA ALA A 373 -5.13 -13.26 -4.10
C ALA A 373 -3.93 -12.63 -4.83
N ALA A 374 -4.08 -12.31 -6.13
CA ALA A 374 -3.07 -11.56 -6.88
C ALA A 374 -2.83 -10.16 -6.28
N GLY A 375 -3.90 -9.47 -5.87
CA GLY A 375 -3.80 -8.18 -5.16
C GLY A 375 -3.02 -8.26 -3.86
N ILE A 376 -3.21 -9.33 -3.06
CA ILE A 376 -2.44 -9.59 -1.84
C ILE A 376 -0.96 -9.75 -2.16
N LEU A 377 -0.59 -10.46 -3.23
CA LEU A 377 0.82 -10.60 -3.64
C LEU A 377 1.42 -9.26 -4.04
N VAL A 378 0.67 -8.41 -4.77
CA VAL A 378 1.11 -7.04 -5.08
C VAL A 378 1.32 -6.24 -3.80
N MET A 379 0.41 -6.34 -2.83
CA MET A 379 0.54 -5.66 -1.53
C MET A 379 1.80 -6.10 -0.78
N LEU A 380 2.08 -7.41 -0.74
CA LEU A 380 3.30 -7.96 -0.14
C LEU A 380 4.56 -7.49 -0.85
N LEU A 381 4.52 -7.38 -2.18
CA LEU A 381 5.62 -6.84 -2.97
C LEU A 381 5.87 -5.36 -2.64
N LEU A 382 4.82 -4.53 -2.58
CA LEU A 382 4.93 -3.12 -2.21
C LEU A 382 5.50 -2.94 -0.81
N LEU A 383 5.03 -3.74 0.16
CA LEU A 383 5.57 -3.76 1.52
C LEU A 383 7.05 -4.16 1.53
N SER A 384 7.42 -5.17 0.75
CA SER A 384 8.82 -5.62 0.64
C SER A 384 9.72 -4.53 0.06
N VAL A 385 9.27 -3.84 -1.00
CA VAL A 385 10.00 -2.72 -1.61
C VAL A 385 10.15 -1.57 -0.61
N LEU A 386 9.07 -1.22 0.11
CA LEU A 386 9.12 -0.20 1.16
C LEU A 386 10.14 -0.58 2.23
N TYR A 387 10.14 -1.84 2.68
CA TYR A 387 11.05 -2.32 3.71
C TYR A 387 12.51 -2.32 3.26
N LEU A 388 12.78 -2.76 2.02
CA LEU A 388 14.13 -2.74 1.44
C LEU A 388 14.66 -1.30 1.27
N MET A 389 13.84 -0.39 0.75
CA MET A 389 14.17 1.04 0.64
C MET A 389 14.50 1.62 2.02
N ALA A 390 13.72 1.25 2.99
CA ALA A 390 13.85 1.64 4.37
C ALA A 390 15.15 1.13 5.02
N LEU A 391 15.49 -0.14 4.83
CA LEU A 391 16.76 -0.71 5.28
C LEU A 391 17.96 0.00 4.63
N TYR A 392 17.85 0.30 3.34
CA TYR A 392 18.86 1.06 2.63
C TYR A 392 19.06 2.45 3.23
N LEU A 393 17.99 3.20 3.46
CA LEU A 393 18.04 4.52 4.09
C LEU A 393 18.63 4.46 5.51
N ARG A 394 18.16 3.52 6.33
CA ARG A 394 18.69 3.31 7.68
C ARG A 394 20.19 3.06 7.67
N ASN A 395 20.67 2.16 6.78
CA ASN A 395 22.10 1.84 6.70
C ASN A 395 22.93 3.02 6.19
N ARG A 396 22.36 3.83 5.29
CA ARG A 396 23.01 5.05 4.76
C ARG A 396 23.23 6.11 5.82
N PHE A 397 22.31 6.21 6.80
CA PHE A 397 22.39 7.17 7.90
C PHE A 397 23.04 6.61 9.17
N ARG A 398 23.35 5.32 9.22
CA ARG A 398 24.04 4.71 10.35
C ARG A 398 25.46 5.26 10.43
N ARG A 399 25.72 6.02 11.49
CA ARG A 399 27.07 6.44 11.89
C ARG A 399 27.49 5.55 13.06
N GLU A 400 28.61 4.90 12.94
CA GLU A 400 29.27 4.24 14.07
C GLU A 400 29.97 5.35 14.85
N TRP A 401 29.62 5.48 16.11
CA TRP A 401 30.20 6.43 17.08
C TRP A 401 31.19 5.69 17.97
#